data_a49c41415bfecc4a7d34ac5a42f8b219
#
_entry.id   a49c41415bfecc4a7d34ac5a42f8b219
#
_cell.length_a   1.000
_cell.length_b   1.000
_cell.length_c   1.000
_cell.angle_alpha   90.00
_cell.angle_beta   90.00
_cell.angle_gamma   90.00
#
_symmetry.space_group_name_H-M   'P 1'
#
loop_
_entity.id
_entity.type
_entity.pdbx_description
1 polymer ?
#
loop_
_entity_poly.entity_id
_entity_poly.type
_entity_poly.pdbx_seq_one_letter_code
_entity_poly.pdbx_strand_id
1 'polypeptide(L)'
;IGITFLEEYSPAPRNTLCLFDRFGKKVLTYAKVHTCDSDVERLLTAGDDFFVVGLDTAQGLVKVGAMICYDREFPESARILMLKGAELILVPNACPMEINRISQLRARAFENMLGIATVNYPKGQPDCNGHSTAFDGIAYKPSLPESRDTLLVEATEQEGIFFADFPVDEMRNYRRREVHGNAYRHPQKYSLLVSEVIEEPFIRQDYRK
;
A
#
# COMPACT_ATOMS: atom_id res chain seq x y z
N ILE A 1 -1.23 15.39 4.49
CA ILE A 1 -2.26 14.71 5.32
C ILE A 1 -3.07 13.80 4.41
N GLY A 2 -3.19 12.51 4.77
CA GLY A 2 -4.11 11.57 4.13
C GLY A 2 -5.37 11.41 4.97
N ILE A 3 -6.53 11.43 4.33
CA ILE A 3 -7.85 11.28 4.98
C ILE A 3 -8.65 10.27 4.18
N THR A 4 -9.28 9.31 4.87
CA THR A 4 -10.24 8.36 4.28
C THR A 4 -11.66 8.68 4.71
N PHE A 5 -12.60 8.50 3.79
CA PHE A 5 -14.03 8.76 4.01
C PHE A 5 -14.89 7.97 3.03
N LEU A 6 -16.19 7.91 3.29
CA LEU A 6 -17.17 7.43 2.32
C LEU A 6 -17.53 8.57 1.38
N GLU A 7 -17.12 8.47 0.14
CA GLU A 7 -17.42 9.41 -0.94
C GLU A 7 -18.80 9.11 -1.51
N GLU A 8 -19.63 10.14 -1.69
CA GLU A 8 -20.87 10.01 -2.42
C GLU A 8 -20.58 9.64 -3.89
N TYR A 9 -21.13 8.52 -4.33
CA TYR A 9 -20.94 7.99 -5.69
C TYR A 9 -22.16 7.18 -6.11
N SER A 10 -22.41 7.04 -7.40
CA SER A 10 -23.51 6.24 -7.97
C SER A 10 -22.93 5.01 -8.67
N PRO A 11 -23.47 3.80 -8.46
CA PRO A 11 -24.74 3.45 -7.77
C PRO A 11 -24.63 3.38 -6.23
N ALA A 12 -23.44 3.31 -5.65
CA ALA A 12 -23.22 3.23 -4.22
C ALA A 12 -21.95 3.99 -3.83
N PRO A 13 -21.81 4.44 -2.56
CA PRO A 13 -20.62 5.16 -2.09
C PRO A 13 -19.31 4.41 -2.37
N ARG A 14 -18.20 5.14 -2.35
CA ARG A 14 -16.83 4.62 -2.43
C ARG A 14 -16.07 4.84 -1.14
N ASN A 15 -15.20 3.90 -0.78
CA ASN A 15 -14.18 4.13 0.25
C ASN A 15 -13.02 4.86 -0.41
N THR A 16 -12.85 6.14 -0.08
CA THR A 16 -11.93 7.04 -0.80
C THR A 16 -10.90 7.66 0.13
N LEU A 17 -9.66 7.76 -0.34
CA LEU A 17 -8.57 8.49 0.26
C LEU A 17 -8.30 9.77 -0.52
N CYS A 18 -8.22 10.90 0.19
CA CYS A 18 -7.65 12.13 -0.34
C CYS A 18 -6.31 12.43 0.35
N LEU A 19 -5.29 12.79 -0.45
CA LEU A 19 -4.00 13.25 0.02
C LEU A 19 -3.86 14.75 -0.22
N PHE A 20 -3.50 15.47 0.82
CA PHE A 20 -3.21 16.90 0.81
C PHE A 20 -1.73 17.13 1.03
N ASP A 21 -1.14 18.02 0.23
CA ASP A 21 0.25 18.43 0.39
C ASP A 21 0.43 19.38 1.60
N ARG A 22 1.69 19.84 1.80
CA ARG A 22 2.04 20.77 2.89
C ARG A 22 1.44 22.17 2.75
N PHE A 23 0.85 22.48 1.60
CA PHE A 23 0.15 23.75 1.35
C PHE A 23 -1.38 23.62 1.45
N GLY A 24 -1.88 22.42 1.79
CA GLY A 24 -3.32 22.14 1.87
C GLY A 24 -3.98 21.87 0.52
N LYS A 25 -3.19 21.74 -0.56
CA LYS A 25 -3.73 21.38 -1.88
C LYS A 25 -3.98 19.88 -1.93
N LYS A 26 -5.18 19.48 -2.36
CA LYS A 26 -5.49 18.08 -2.66
C LYS A 26 -4.72 17.64 -3.90
N VAL A 27 -3.84 16.66 -3.74
CA VAL A 27 -2.94 16.14 -4.80
C VAL A 27 -3.32 14.75 -5.27
N LEU A 28 -4.03 13.96 -4.45
CA LEU A 28 -4.51 12.61 -4.81
C LEU A 28 -5.93 12.43 -4.34
N THR A 29 -6.75 11.80 -5.16
CA THR A 29 -8.01 11.15 -4.79
C THR A 29 -7.93 9.71 -5.28
N TYR A 30 -8.10 8.74 -4.38
CA TYR A 30 -8.03 7.31 -4.67
C TYR A 30 -9.21 6.59 -4.05
N ALA A 31 -10.01 5.92 -4.85
CA ALA A 31 -11.06 5.03 -4.38
C ALA A 31 -10.52 3.60 -4.30
N LYS A 32 -10.83 2.89 -3.22
CA LYS A 32 -10.41 1.52 -2.95
C LYS A 32 -10.82 0.57 -4.06
N VAL A 33 -9.86 -0.08 -4.69
CA VAL A 33 -10.12 -0.99 -5.83
C VAL A 33 -10.66 -2.34 -5.32
N HIS A 34 -10.09 -2.89 -4.26
CA HIS A 34 -10.51 -4.17 -3.71
C HIS A 34 -11.39 -3.97 -2.47
N THR A 35 -12.71 -3.87 -2.68
CA THR A 35 -13.67 -3.91 -1.58
C THR A 35 -13.78 -5.33 -1.04
N CYS A 36 -13.92 -5.49 0.28
CA CYS A 36 -14.12 -6.82 0.87
C CYS A 36 -15.60 -7.18 0.98
N ASP A 37 -15.88 -8.43 1.33
CA ASP A 37 -17.24 -8.96 1.44
C ASP A 37 -17.84 -8.84 2.84
N SER A 38 -17.22 -8.06 3.73
CA SER A 38 -17.66 -7.83 5.10
C SER A 38 -18.37 -6.50 5.27
N ASP A 39 -19.31 -6.46 6.21
CA ASP A 39 -20.00 -5.27 6.69
C ASP A 39 -20.48 -4.32 5.57
N VAL A 40 -20.21 -3.03 5.74
CA VAL A 40 -20.58 -1.99 4.78
C VAL A 40 -19.80 -2.09 3.47
N GLU A 41 -18.57 -2.61 3.48
CA GLU A 41 -17.72 -2.63 2.29
C GLU A 41 -18.27 -3.47 1.14
N ARG A 42 -19.03 -4.53 1.42
CA ARG A 42 -19.70 -5.33 0.39
C ARG A 42 -20.70 -4.55 -0.46
N LEU A 43 -21.17 -3.40 0.07
CA LEU A 43 -22.15 -2.54 -0.59
C LEU A 43 -21.51 -1.38 -1.36
N LEU A 44 -20.18 -1.22 -1.24
CA LEU A 44 -19.48 -0.09 -1.85
C LEU A 44 -19.13 -0.35 -3.31
N THR A 45 -19.09 0.72 -4.09
CA THR A 45 -18.57 0.68 -5.45
C THR A 45 -17.04 0.68 -5.41
N ALA A 46 -16.44 -0.29 -6.08
CA ALA A 46 -14.99 -0.38 -6.24
C ALA A 46 -14.40 0.83 -6.99
N GLY A 47 -13.15 1.15 -6.72
CA GLY A 47 -12.37 2.11 -7.49
C GLY A 47 -11.97 1.58 -8.86
N ASP A 48 -11.59 2.48 -9.77
CA ASP A 48 -11.36 2.15 -11.17
C ASP A 48 -9.88 1.87 -11.50
N ASP A 49 -8.92 2.44 -10.73
CA ASP A 49 -7.49 2.33 -11.02
C ASP A 49 -6.64 2.73 -9.79
N PHE A 50 -5.33 2.50 -9.90
CA PHE A 50 -4.30 2.93 -8.96
C PHE A 50 -3.60 4.19 -9.49
N PHE A 51 -3.36 5.17 -8.62
CA PHE A 51 -2.80 6.47 -9.00
C PHE A 51 -1.50 6.76 -8.24
N VAL A 52 -0.57 7.44 -8.92
CA VAL A 52 0.68 7.95 -8.35
C VAL A 52 0.79 9.43 -8.65
N VAL A 53 1.08 10.22 -7.63
CA VAL A 53 1.23 11.68 -7.72
C VAL A 53 2.57 12.13 -7.17
N GLY A 54 3.03 13.30 -7.59
CA GLY A 54 4.17 13.97 -6.97
C GLY A 54 3.74 14.72 -5.71
N LEU A 55 4.26 14.34 -4.56
CA LEU A 55 4.09 15.04 -3.31
C LEU A 55 5.27 15.99 -3.09
N ASP A 56 5.00 17.28 -2.96
CA ASP A 56 6.00 18.29 -2.61
C ASP A 56 6.40 18.14 -1.14
N THR A 57 7.69 17.92 -0.90
CA THR A 57 8.27 17.82 0.43
C THR A 57 9.40 18.83 0.63
N ALA A 58 9.86 19.03 1.85
CA ALA A 58 11.00 19.91 2.14
C ALA A 58 12.30 19.45 1.45
N GLN A 59 12.39 18.17 1.06
CA GLN A 59 13.56 17.56 0.43
C GLN A 59 13.36 17.31 -1.08
N GLY A 60 12.32 17.91 -1.69
CA GLY A 60 11.97 17.74 -3.09
C GLY A 60 10.73 16.90 -3.34
N LEU A 61 10.51 16.56 -4.61
CA LEU A 61 9.34 15.82 -5.04
C LEU A 61 9.50 14.33 -4.76
N VAL A 62 8.52 13.71 -4.09
CA VAL A 62 8.43 12.27 -3.86
C VAL A 62 7.17 11.73 -4.55
N LYS A 63 7.30 10.65 -5.30
CA LYS A 63 6.17 9.99 -5.97
C LYS A 63 5.43 9.09 -4.99
N VAL A 64 4.18 9.42 -4.71
CA VAL A 64 3.36 8.73 -3.70
C VAL A 64 2.14 8.10 -4.35
N GLY A 65 1.91 6.83 -4.02
CA GLY A 65 0.67 6.11 -4.32
C GLY A 65 -0.10 5.77 -3.04
N ALA A 66 -1.28 5.20 -3.19
CA ALA A 66 -2.09 4.74 -2.07
C ALA A 66 -2.72 3.38 -2.34
N MET A 67 -2.91 2.63 -1.26
CA MET A 67 -3.77 1.45 -1.15
C MET A 67 -4.65 1.63 0.08
N ILE A 68 -5.84 1.05 0.12
CA ILE A 68 -6.69 1.09 1.32
C ILE A 68 -6.89 -0.33 1.83
N CYS A 69 -6.39 -0.60 3.03
CA CYS A 69 -6.61 -1.83 3.80
C CYS A 69 -6.49 -3.10 2.94
N TYR A 70 -7.60 -3.68 2.50
CA TYR A 70 -7.67 -4.95 1.74
C TYR A 70 -6.90 -4.94 0.41
N ASP A 71 -6.65 -3.77 -0.21
CA ASP A 71 -5.82 -3.68 -1.42
C ASP A 71 -4.43 -4.31 -1.22
N ARG A 72 -3.86 -4.28 0.00
CA ARG A 72 -2.54 -4.85 0.27
C ARG A 72 -2.49 -6.37 0.17
N GLU A 73 -3.64 -7.06 0.32
CA GLU A 73 -3.72 -8.52 0.18
C GLU A 73 -3.36 -8.97 -1.24
N PHE A 74 -3.56 -8.10 -2.23
CA PHE A 74 -3.27 -8.35 -3.64
C PHE A 74 -1.89 -7.81 -4.02
N PRO A 75 -0.92 -8.67 -4.35
CA PRO A 75 0.43 -8.25 -4.74
C PRO A 75 0.44 -7.33 -5.95
N GLU A 76 -0.54 -7.46 -6.83
CA GLU A 76 -0.73 -6.64 -8.02
C GLU A 76 -0.89 -5.15 -7.67
N SER A 77 -1.56 -4.81 -6.58
CA SER A 77 -1.78 -3.42 -6.15
C SER A 77 -0.47 -2.66 -5.97
N ALA A 78 0.42 -3.18 -5.14
CA ALA A 78 1.73 -2.57 -4.91
C ALA A 78 2.61 -2.63 -6.17
N ARG A 79 2.51 -3.71 -6.96
CA ARG A 79 3.26 -3.87 -8.20
C ARG A 79 2.84 -2.85 -9.26
N ILE A 80 1.55 -2.59 -9.43
CA ILE A 80 1.03 -1.57 -10.34
C ILE A 80 1.52 -0.19 -9.91
N LEU A 81 1.44 0.14 -8.62
CA LEU A 81 1.93 1.41 -8.10
C LEU A 81 3.44 1.57 -8.33
N MET A 82 4.25 0.53 -8.12
CA MET A 82 5.68 0.53 -8.42
C MET A 82 5.94 0.79 -9.91
N LEU A 83 5.19 0.13 -10.80
CA LEU A 83 5.32 0.30 -12.25
C LEU A 83 4.89 1.70 -12.71
N LYS A 84 3.94 2.33 -12.03
CA LYS A 84 3.55 3.74 -12.21
C LYS A 84 4.57 4.71 -11.59
N GLY A 85 5.62 4.21 -10.94
CA GLY A 85 6.75 4.97 -10.41
C GLY A 85 6.62 5.42 -8.97
N ALA A 86 5.73 4.84 -8.17
CA ALA A 86 5.64 5.14 -6.73
C ALA A 86 6.99 4.88 -6.04
N GLU A 87 7.35 5.79 -5.16
CA GLU A 87 8.50 5.69 -4.24
C GLU A 87 8.02 5.37 -2.84
N LEU A 88 6.81 5.80 -2.49
CA LEU A 88 6.14 5.56 -1.23
C LEU A 88 4.68 5.21 -1.47
N ILE A 89 4.16 4.23 -0.74
CA ILE A 89 2.75 3.87 -0.74
C ILE A 89 2.17 4.13 0.66
N LEU A 90 1.08 4.88 0.73
CA LEU A 90 0.33 5.14 1.95
C LEU A 90 -0.81 4.13 2.06
N VAL A 91 -0.97 3.50 3.23
CA VAL A 91 -1.95 2.44 3.45
C VAL A 91 -2.77 2.73 4.71
N PRO A 92 -3.83 3.53 4.64
CA PRO A 92 -4.81 3.59 5.73
C PRO A 92 -5.50 2.24 5.88
N ASN A 93 -5.72 1.85 7.14
CA ASN A 93 -6.10 0.51 7.49
C ASN A 93 -7.09 0.51 8.67
N ALA A 94 -7.97 -0.47 8.72
CA ALA A 94 -8.87 -0.72 9.83
C ALA A 94 -9.11 -2.24 9.91
N CYS A 95 -8.18 -2.96 10.55
CA CYS A 95 -8.28 -4.40 10.74
C CYS A 95 -7.25 -4.87 11.79
N PRO A 96 -7.35 -6.12 12.28
CA PRO A 96 -6.29 -6.70 13.09
C PRO A 96 -5.00 -6.82 12.27
N MET A 97 -3.93 -6.19 12.76
CA MET A 97 -2.59 -6.31 12.19
C MET A 97 -1.84 -7.41 12.93
N GLU A 98 -1.67 -8.55 12.29
CA GLU A 98 -1.01 -9.74 12.81
C GLU A 98 0.17 -10.13 11.92
N ILE A 99 0.89 -11.19 12.28
CA ILE A 99 2.16 -11.57 11.65
C ILE A 99 2.07 -11.67 10.11
N ASN A 100 0.98 -12.22 9.55
CA ASN A 100 0.86 -12.40 8.11
C ASN A 100 0.66 -11.05 7.40
N ARG A 101 -0.21 -10.18 7.93
CA ARG A 101 -0.49 -8.87 7.36
C ARG A 101 0.71 -7.92 7.45
N ILE A 102 1.44 -7.94 8.57
CA ILE A 102 2.70 -7.20 8.71
C ILE A 102 3.75 -7.76 7.73
N SER A 103 3.83 -9.07 7.59
CA SER A 103 4.74 -9.73 6.65
C SER A 103 4.39 -9.43 5.19
N GLN A 104 3.10 -9.34 4.85
CA GLN A 104 2.68 -8.89 3.52
C GLN A 104 3.22 -7.49 3.21
N LEU A 105 3.05 -6.52 4.11
CA LEU A 105 3.56 -5.15 3.92
C LEU A 105 5.08 -5.12 3.76
N ARG A 106 5.80 -5.90 4.58
CA ARG A 106 7.25 -6.09 4.46
C ARG A 106 7.62 -6.67 3.10
N ALA A 107 6.92 -7.70 2.63
CA ALA A 107 7.13 -8.30 1.32
C ALA A 107 6.84 -7.30 0.18
N ARG A 108 5.73 -6.54 0.26
CA ARG A 108 5.40 -5.51 -0.74
C ARG A 108 6.48 -4.43 -0.82
N ALA A 109 7.05 -3.99 0.32
CA ALA A 109 8.15 -3.04 0.34
C ALA A 109 9.41 -3.63 -0.29
N PHE A 110 9.78 -4.85 0.10
CA PHE A 110 10.97 -5.56 -0.38
C PHE A 110 10.92 -5.84 -1.89
N GLU A 111 9.88 -6.53 -2.36
CA GLU A 111 9.77 -6.99 -3.75
C GLU A 111 9.58 -5.85 -4.78
N ASN A 112 9.16 -4.67 -4.31
CA ASN A 112 8.95 -3.48 -5.13
C ASN A 112 10.00 -2.39 -4.89
N MET A 113 10.90 -2.57 -3.92
CA MET A 113 11.96 -1.62 -3.56
C MET A 113 11.43 -0.21 -3.34
N LEU A 114 10.37 -0.09 -2.54
CA LEU A 114 9.69 1.18 -2.24
C LEU A 114 9.31 1.26 -0.76
N GLY A 115 9.03 2.48 -0.31
CA GLY A 115 8.53 2.71 1.04
C GLY A 115 7.05 2.36 1.16
N ILE A 116 6.66 1.80 2.31
CA ILE A 116 5.26 1.61 2.68
C ILE A 116 5.04 2.17 4.07
N ALA A 117 4.03 3.02 4.22
CA ALA A 117 3.57 3.52 5.51
C ALA A 117 2.11 3.13 5.73
N THR A 118 1.86 2.31 6.75
CA THR A 118 0.52 1.85 7.13
C THR A 118 0.09 2.54 8.40
N VAL A 119 -1.13 3.05 8.43
CA VAL A 119 -1.77 3.63 9.62
C VAL A 119 -3.00 2.82 9.95
N ASN A 120 -3.06 2.26 11.16
CA ASN A 120 -4.16 1.46 11.67
C ASN A 120 -4.75 2.09 12.94
N TYR A 121 -6.01 1.82 13.21
CA TYR A 121 -6.64 2.24 14.45
C TYR A 121 -6.04 1.51 15.65
N PRO A 122 -5.95 2.16 16.84
CA PRO A 122 -5.45 1.56 18.06
C PRO A 122 -6.37 0.45 18.56
N LYS A 123 -5.86 -0.33 19.51
CA LYS A 123 -6.66 -1.30 20.27
C LYS A 123 -7.81 -0.61 21.00
N GLY A 124 -8.98 -1.24 20.95
CA GLY A 124 -10.22 -0.69 21.51
C GLY A 124 -11.17 -0.16 20.44
N GLN A 125 -10.71 0.07 19.23
CA GLN A 125 -11.60 0.21 18.08
C GLN A 125 -12.01 -1.17 17.56
N PRO A 126 -13.25 -1.32 17.03
CA PRO A 126 -13.73 -2.61 16.52
C PRO A 126 -12.74 -3.22 15.53
N ASP A 127 -12.39 -4.48 15.76
CA ASP A 127 -11.48 -5.29 14.93
C ASP A 127 -10.11 -4.65 14.63
N CYS A 128 -9.62 -3.75 15.49
CA CYS A 128 -8.32 -3.10 15.37
C CYS A 128 -7.44 -3.35 16.60
N ASN A 129 -6.12 -3.38 16.38
CA ASN A 129 -5.14 -3.68 17.43
C ASN A 129 -3.88 -2.79 17.37
N GLY A 130 -3.91 -1.66 16.66
CA GLY A 130 -2.72 -0.84 16.46
C GLY A 130 -1.78 -1.40 15.41
N HIS A 131 -0.48 -1.47 15.73
CA HIS A 131 0.58 -1.99 14.88
C HIS A 131 0.66 -1.30 13.52
N SER A 132 0.53 0.03 13.50
CA SER A 132 0.91 0.84 12.33
C SER A 132 2.39 0.61 12.01
N THR A 133 2.74 0.46 10.73
CA THR A 133 4.11 0.11 10.34
C THR A 133 4.65 1.00 9.24
N ALA A 134 5.98 1.13 9.19
CA ALA A 134 6.66 1.68 8.02
C ALA A 134 7.85 0.82 7.64
N PHE A 135 8.03 0.62 6.32
CA PHE A 135 9.12 -0.16 5.71
C PHE A 135 9.76 0.68 4.60
N ASP A 136 11.09 0.67 4.47
CA ASP A 136 11.81 1.43 3.43
C ASP A 136 12.15 0.62 2.16
N GLY A 137 11.96 -0.70 2.21
CA GLY A 137 12.24 -1.60 1.10
C GLY A 137 13.72 -1.82 0.79
N ILE A 138 14.66 -1.23 1.53
CA ILE A 138 16.11 -1.40 1.31
C ILE A 138 16.59 -2.62 2.09
N ALA A 139 16.71 -3.75 1.44
CA ALA A 139 17.16 -5.00 2.07
C ALA A 139 18.69 -5.13 2.11
N TYR A 140 19.39 -4.63 1.08
CA TYR A 140 20.85 -4.80 0.96
C TYR A 140 21.55 -3.45 0.96
N LYS A 141 22.51 -3.29 1.87
CA LYS A 141 23.39 -2.11 1.95
C LYS A 141 24.84 -2.54 1.75
N PRO A 142 25.67 -1.77 1.00
CA PRO A 142 27.08 -2.11 0.79
C PRO A 142 27.88 -2.25 2.09
N SER A 143 27.43 -1.60 3.17
CA SER A 143 28.06 -1.61 4.49
C SER A 143 27.69 -2.84 5.33
N LEU A 144 26.75 -3.67 4.89
CA LEU A 144 26.28 -4.84 5.63
C LEU A 144 26.63 -6.14 4.88
N PRO A 145 27.09 -7.17 5.59
CA PRO A 145 27.42 -8.47 4.97
C PRO A 145 26.16 -9.25 4.54
N GLU A 146 25.03 -8.97 5.15
CA GLU A 146 23.76 -9.69 4.92
C GLU A 146 22.62 -8.73 4.71
N SER A 147 21.46 -9.25 4.30
CA SER A 147 20.24 -8.46 4.20
C SER A 147 19.76 -8.01 5.58
N ARG A 148 19.15 -6.83 5.62
CA ARG A 148 18.54 -6.28 6.83
C ARG A 148 17.01 -6.37 6.76
N ASP A 149 16.37 -6.27 7.92
CA ASP A 149 14.94 -5.98 7.97
C ASP A 149 14.69 -4.56 7.43
N THR A 150 13.70 -4.44 6.56
CA THR A 150 13.29 -3.16 5.98
C THR A 150 12.38 -2.33 6.89
N LEU A 151 12.06 -2.84 8.09
CA LEU A 151 11.23 -2.17 9.09
C LEU A 151 11.91 -0.89 9.59
N LEU A 152 11.19 0.23 9.54
CA LEU A 152 11.58 1.51 10.13
C LEU A 152 10.91 1.69 11.50
N VAL A 153 9.61 1.41 11.58
CA VAL A 153 8.83 1.51 12.81
C VAL A 153 7.68 0.52 12.80
N GLU A 154 7.39 -0.05 13.95
CA GLU A 154 6.13 -0.69 14.28
C GLU A 154 5.57 0.00 15.52
N ALA A 155 4.39 0.59 15.40
CA ALA A 155 3.69 1.24 16.50
C ALA A 155 3.15 0.21 17.49
N THR A 156 2.89 0.65 18.70
CA THR A 156 2.24 -0.16 19.73
C THR A 156 0.74 -0.33 19.47
N GLU A 157 0.06 -1.06 20.33
CA GLU A 157 -1.41 -1.16 20.34
C GLU A 157 -2.12 0.15 20.75
N GLN A 158 -1.39 1.08 21.36
CA GLN A 158 -1.93 2.32 21.91
C GLN A 158 -2.08 3.41 20.86
N GLU A 159 -3.03 4.31 21.06
CA GLU A 159 -3.13 5.56 20.31
C GLU A 159 -1.87 6.40 20.49
N GLY A 160 -1.37 7.01 19.41
CA GLY A 160 -0.16 7.84 19.47
C GLY A 160 0.24 8.42 18.12
N ILE A 161 1.28 9.26 18.17
CA ILE A 161 1.94 9.80 16.99
C ILE A 161 3.29 9.09 16.85
N PHE A 162 3.51 8.48 15.70
CA PHE A 162 4.73 7.73 15.40
C PHE A 162 5.40 8.34 14.16
N PHE A 163 6.72 8.42 14.19
CA PHE A 163 7.51 9.00 13.10
C PHE A 163 8.31 7.91 12.39
N ALA A 164 8.36 7.98 11.07
CA ALA A 164 9.22 7.15 10.24
C ALA A 164 9.97 8.03 9.25
N ASP A 165 11.29 7.94 9.25
CA ASP A 165 12.16 8.65 8.31
C ASP A 165 12.46 7.75 7.11
N PHE A 166 11.96 8.13 5.93
CA PHE A 166 12.23 7.41 4.68
C PHE A 166 13.47 8.00 4.01
N PRO A 167 14.56 7.22 3.85
CA PRO A 167 15.78 7.69 3.19
C PRO A 167 15.60 7.67 1.65
N VAL A 168 14.82 8.60 1.11
CA VAL A 168 14.35 8.59 -0.28
C VAL A 168 15.49 8.50 -1.28
N ASP A 169 16.58 9.24 -1.10
CA ASP A 169 17.73 9.19 -2.01
C ASP A 169 18.47 7.83 -1.93
N GLU A 170 18.56 7.23 -0.75
CA GLU A 170 19.12 5.87 -0.61
C GLU A 170 18.19 4.84 -1.28
N MET A 171 16.86 4.96 -1.11
CA MET A 171 15.87 4.13 -1.79
C MET A 171 16.00 4.25 -3.31
N ARG A 172 16.17 5.45 -3.85
CA ARG A 172 16.41 5.71 -5.27
C ARG A 172 17.71 5.04 -5.76
N ASN A 173 18.78 5.17 -4.99
CA ASN A 173 20.06 4.55 -5.31
C ASN A 173 19.99 3.03 -5.24
N TYR A 174 19.31 2.48 -4.22
CA TYR A 174 19.06 1.04 -4.09
C TYR A 174 18.34 0.50 -5.31
N ARG A 175 17.25 1.12 -5.70
CA ARG A 175 16.43 0.72 -6.85
C ARG A 175 17.20 0.71 -8.18
N ARG A 176 18.21 1.58 -8.36
CA ARG A 176 19.03 1.65 -9.57
C ARG A 176 20.02 0.50 -9.72
N ARG A 177 20.44 -0.12 -8.62
CA ARG A 177 21.51 -1.13 -8.63
C ARG A 177 20.99 -2.56 -8.39
N GLU A 178 19.80 -2.70 -7.83
CA GLU A 178 19.25 -4.01 -7.50
C GLU A 178 18.55 -4.67 -8.68
N VAL A 179 18.52 -6.01 -8.63
CA VAL A 179 17.96 -6.84 -9.71
C VAL A 179 16.46 -7.06 -9.62
N HIS A 180 15.85 -6.67 -8.50
CA HIS A 180 14.40 -6.76 -8.32
C HIS A 180 13.64 -5.76 -9.20
N GLY A 181 12.33 -5.83 -9.17
CA GLY A 181 11.46 -4.87 -9.83
C GLY A 181 11.30 -5.14 -11.30
N ASN A 182 11.33 -4.10 -12.13
CA ASN A 182 10.88 -4.20 -13.52
C ASN A 182 11.94 -4.75 -14.50
N ALA A 183 13.23 -4.58 -14.22
CA ALA A 183 14.31 -4.85 -15.17
C ALA A 183 14.37 -6.33 -15.64
N TYR A 184 14.02 -7.26 -14.76
CA TYR A 184 14.10 -8.71 -15.03
C TYR A 184 12.73 -9.39 -15.11
N ARG A 185 11.66 -8.61 -15.20
CA ARG A 185 10.31 -9.15 -15.39
C ARG A 185 10.14 -9.69 -16.81
N HIS A 186 9.30 -10.71 -16.94
CA HIS A 186 8.93 -11.32 -18.22
C HIS A 186 7.41 -11.15 -18.49
N PRO A 187 6.92 -9.93 -18.80
CA PRO A 187 5.49 -9.65 -18.93
C PRO A 187 4.75 -10.59 -19.89
N GLN A 188 5.42 -11.04 -20.96
CA GLN A 188 4.84 -11.99 -21.93
C GLN A 188 4.47 -13.36 -21.32
N LYS A 189 4.97 -13.66 -20.11
CA LYS A 189 4.67 -14.90 -19.39
C LYS A 189 3.56 -14.74 -18.33
N TYR A 190 3.02 -13.54 -18.15
CA TYR A 190 2.10 -13.21 -17.07
C TYR A 190 0.65 -13.05 -17.54
N SER A 191 0.28 -13.59 -18.70
CA SER A 191 -1.07 -13.48 -19.25
C SER A 191 -2.16 -14.02 -18.31
N LEU A 192 -1.84 -15.02 -17.51
CA LEU A 192 -2.79 -15.57 -16.52
C LEU A 192 -3.17 -14.57 -15.42
N LEU A 193 -2.31 -13.58 -15.12
CA LEU A 193 -2.63 -12.55 -14.11
C LEU A 193 -3.73 -11.57 -14.56
N VAL A 194 -4.02 -11.53 -15.83
CA VAL A 194 -5.08 -10.69 -16.41
C VAL A 194 -6.21 -11.51 -17.05
N SER A 195 -6.22 -12.83 -16.83
CA SER A 195 -7.26 -13.72 -17.27
C SER A 195 -8.47 -13.62 -16.34
N GLU A 196 -9.66 -13.51 -16.92
CA GLU A 196 -10.92 -13.58 -16.16
C GLU A 196 -11.37 -15.03 -15.91
N VAL A 197 -10.70 -16.00 -16.54
CA VAL A 197 -11.00 -17.44 -16.37
C VAL A 197 -10.33 -17.93 -15.09
N ILE A 198 -11.15 -18.43 -14.17
CA ILE A 198 -10.72 -19.03 -12.90
C ILE A 198 -11.15 -20.49 -12.91
N GLU A 199 -10.20 -21.38 -12.63
CA GLU A 199 -10.41 -22.82 -12.61
C GLU A 199 -10.24 -23.40 -11.20
N GLU A 200 -10.82 -24.58 -10.97
CA GLU A 200 -10.61 -25.34 -9.74
C GLU A 200 -9.10 -25.51 -9.44
N PRO A 201 -8.67 -25.50 -8.15
CA PRO A 201 -9.50 -25.49 -6.92
C PRO A 201 -9.75 -24.08 -6.35
N PHE A 202 -9.50 -23.00 -7.11
CA PHE A 202 -9.51 -21.62 -6.59
C PHE A 202 -10.83 -20.87 -6.84
N ILE A 203 -11.88 -21.57 -7.24
CA ILE A 203 -13.20 -20.97 -7.41
C ILE A 203 -13.81 -20.69 -6.03
N ARG A 204 -14.16 -19.41 -5.80
CA ARG A 204 -14.88 -18.96 -4.62
C ARG A 204 -16.07 -18.10 -5.05
N GLN A 205 -17.20 -18.31 -4.41
CA GLN A 205 -18.37 -17.45 -4.62
C GLN A 205 -18.07 -16.02 -4.16
N ASP A 206 -18.47 -15.05 -4.98
CA ASP A 206 -18.44 -13.62 -4.61
C ASP A 206 -19.69 -13.26 -3.81
N TYR A 207 -19.53 -12.89 -2.55
CA TYR A 207 -20.61 -12.52 -1.63
C TYR A 207 -20.87 -11.01 -1.54
N ARG A 208 -20.23 -10.20 -2.38
CA ARG A 208 -20.39 -8.73 -2.42
C ARG A 208 -21.66 -8.28 -3.13
N LYS A 209 -22.47 -9.17 -3.65
CA LYS A 209 -23.71 -8.89 -4.38
C LYS A 209 -24.93 -9.08 -3.50
#